data_4700c8d82b3b8e4d4df64367eb620990
#
_entry.id   4700c8d82b3b8e4d4df64367eb620990
#
_cell.length_a   1.000
_cell.length_b   1.000
_cell.length_c   1.000
_cell.angle_alpha   90.00
_cell.angle_beta   90.00
_cell.angle_gamma   90.00
#
_symmetry.space_group_name_H-M   'P 1'
#
loop_
_entity.id
_entity.type
_entity.pdbx_description
1 polymer ?
#
loop_
_entity_poly.entity_id
_entity_poly.type
_entity_poly.pdbx_seq_one_letter_code
_entity_poly.pdbx_strand_id
1 'polypeptide(L)'
;MKRTAIPPAVLLCASACVALTSAQTVTFNKHIAPLVFRYCSACHRPGEAAPFPLLTYEDVRKHGAQIVAVTQRRYMPPWLPERGFGDFVGESRLTDAQLRLISDWVAQGCAEGDRADLPSPPQFTEGWAMGPPDLVVRIPKAYRLAANGTDVFRNFIVPMSVQETKYVRTLEMRPGNKRIVHHANILVDRRHHMRKRDGEDGQPGFPGILAVTEARSDVFDPDSHFLFWKPGSVVQAQPDDMSWRLDPGTDLVLNMHLRPSGKEEMIQPEVGFYFTSQAPRLHPMLLQLEHDGALDIQAGANDFAVEDHLTLPVSVQVLAIYPHAHYLGKRVEAWAQLPGDTRVWLLKILDWDINWQAVYTYRKPVSLPAGTTVAMRISYDNSNSNPRNPNVPPKRVRAGPRSEDEMGHVWLQVLPSKETEEDPRINLQEALMRRRLEKYPGDFVAHSNLGHLLVTRKKYREAIADFEQALRTDPASATARSGLGAALLAEGRVDDAIRELGEALRLDPDHLNARVNLARALGTKGDLKGAARELSTVLKQKPADVDAQVGLGLVYFNEHRYDEALPHFQEAAVLKPEDADIQTNLGVLLAMHGDLPAAIRAFEAALKVDPNHGTARSYLRRAQAALGTKR
;
A
#
# COMPACT_ATOMS: atom_id res chain seq x y z
N MET A 1 -70.99 -11.25 78.94
CA MET A 1 -70.65 -12.50 78.24
C MET A 1 -71.14 -12.39 76.80
N LYS A 2 -70.31 -12.10 75.84
CA LYS A 2 -70.63 -12.07 74.43
C LYS A 2 -69.57 -12.89 73.72
N ARG A 3 -69.94 -14.04 73.15
CA ARG A 3 -69.13 -14.89 72.33
C ARG A 3 -69.04 -14.25 70.93
N THR A 4 -67.87 -13.95 70.44
CA THR A 4 -67.63 -13.58 69.06
C THR A 4 -67.16 -14.81 68.27
N ALA A 5 -67.90 -15.17 67.22
CA ALA A 5 -67.59 -16.24 66.30
C ALA A 5 -66.53 -15.76 65.27
N ILE A 6 -65.55 -16.63 65.00
CA ILE A 6 -64.50 -16.45 63.94
C ILE A 6 -65.05 -17.11 62.65
N PRO A 7 -65.02 -16.44 61.47
CA PRO A 7 -65.38 -17.01 60.23
C PRO A 7 -64.25 -17.90 59.62
N PRO A 8 -64.57 -18.95 58.84
CA PRO A 8 -63.57 -19.86 58.26
C PRO A 8 -62.79 -19.17 57.13
N ALA A 9 -61.42 -19.32 57.14
CA ALA A 9 -60.55 -18.91 56.11
C ALA A 9 -60.73 -19.82 54.86
N VAL A 10 -61.06 -19.18 53.73
CA VAL A 10 -61.07 -19.81 52.41
C VAL A 10 -59.68 -19.87 51.87
N LEU A 11 -59.06 -21.04 51.78
CA LEU A 11 -57.80 -21.29 51.14
C LEU A 11 -57.96 -21.19 49.60
N LEU A 12 -57.61 -20.13 48.95
CA LEU A 12 -57.49 -20.05 47.52
C LEU A 12 -56.15 -20.70 47.12
N CYS A 13 -56.19 -21.93 46.57
CA CYS A 13 -55.08 -22.51 45.85
C CYS A 13 -54.90 -21.76 44.52
N ALA A 14 -53.94 -20.83 44.47
CA ALA A 14 -53.48 -20.26 43.22
C ALA A 14 -52.60 -21.31 42.49
N SER A 15 -53.17 -22.04 41.56
CA SER A 15 -52.39 -22.84 40.59
C SER A 15 -51.58 -21.92 39.69
N ALA A 16 -50.31 -21.74 40.03
CA ALA A 16 -49.35 -21.10 39.11
C ALA A 16 -49.18 -22.00 37.90
N CYS A 17 -49.89 -21.72 36.80
CA CYS A 17 -49.55 -22.22 35.48
C CYS A 17 -48.17 -21.65 35.11
N VAL A 18 -47.12 -22.43 35.36
CA VAL A 18 -45.83 -22.21 34.69
C VAL A 18 -46.05 -22.47 33.22
N ALA A 19 -46.27 -21.43 32.45
CA ALA A 19 -46.21 -21.51 31.00
C ALA A 19 -44.81 -21.99 30.62
N LEU A 20 -44.68 -23.29 30.35
CA LEU A 20 -43.51 -23.83 29.64
C LEU A 20 -43.51 -23.14 28.28
N THR A 21 -42.73 -22.06 28.16
CA THR A 21 -42.37 -21.54 26.85
C THR A 21 -41.67 -22.67 26.13
N SER A 22 -42.34 -23.31 25.18
CA SER A 22 -41.72 -24.31 24.32
C SER A 22 -40.52 -23.61 23.66
N ALA A 23 -39.33 -24.10 23.97
CA ALA A 23 -38.13 -23.61 23.32
C ALA A 23 -38.38 -23.72 21.81
N GLN A 24 -38.28 -22.62 21.10
CA GLN A 24 -38.49 -22.58 19.66
C GLN A 24 -37.54 -23.56 19.01
N THR A 25 -38.04 -24.55 18.26
CA THR A 25 -37.19 -25.50 17.55
C THR A 25 -36.36 -24.80 16.53
N VAL A 26 -35.04 -24.84 16.69
CA VAL A 26 -34.11 -24.27 15.75
C VAL A 26 -33.92 -25.23 14.58
N THR A 27 -34.13 -24.75 13.35
CA THR A 27 -34.03 -25.56 12.14
C THR A 27 -32.97 -25.01 11.19
N PHE A 28 -32.41 -25.90 10.36
CA PHE A 28 -31.43 -25.52 9.36
C PHE A 28 -32.00 -24.49 8.39
N ASN A 29 -33.10 -24.86 7.70
CA ASN A 29 -33.64 -24.07 6.60
C ASN A 29 -33.94 -22.61 7.00
N LYS A 30 -34.57 -22.43 8.17
CA LYS A 30 -35.00 -21.10 8.64
C LYS A 30 -33.92 -20.31 9.35
N HIS A 31 -33.07 -20.97 10.15
CA HIS A 31 -32.22 -20.28 11.11
C HIS A 31 -30.72 -20.38 10.80
N ILE A 32 -30.27 -21.54 10.30
CA ILE A 32 -28.84 -21.84 10.12
C ILE A 32 -28.37 -21.56 8.70
N ALA A 33 -29.16 -21.96 7.68
CA ALA A 33 -28.78 -21.73 6.28
C ALA A 33 -28.51 -20.26 5.97
N PRO A 34 -29.29 -19.27 6.44
CA PRO A 34 -28.98 -17.86 6.23
C PRO A 34 -27.62 -17.44 6.81
N LEU A 35 -27.23 -17.98 7.96
CA LEU A 35 -25.95 -17.71 8.61
C LEU A 35 -24.80 -18.36 7.84
N VAL A 36 -24.94 -19.63 7.49
CA VAL A 36 -23.91 -20.38 6.76
C VAL A 36 -23.70 -19.78 5.39
N PHE A 37 -24.75 -19.44 4.66
CA PHE A 37 -24.65 -18.85 3.33
C PHE A 37 -24.00 -17.48 3.36
N ARG A 38 -24.23 -16.68 4.39
CA ARG A 38 -23.65 -15.35 4.55
C ARG A 38 -22.19 -15.38 5.03
N TYR A 39 -21.85 -16.25 5.99
CA TYR A 39 -20.60 -16.16 6.73
C TYR A 39 -19.59 -17.28 6.43
N CYS A 40 -20.02 -18.39 5.83
CA CYS A 40 -19.18 -19.58 5.67
C CYS A 40 -18.97 -19.97 4.19
N SER A 41 -20.02 -19.91 3.37
CA SER A 41 -20.05 -20.49 2.03
C SER A 41 -19.08 -19.83 1.04
N ALA A 42 -18.66 -18.59 1.27
CA ALA A 42 -17.66 -17.92 0.40
C ALA A 42 -16.34 -18.70 0.32
N CYS A 43 -15.92 -19.31 1.44
CA CYS A 43 -14.71 -20.13 1.51
C CYS A 43 -15.02 -21.64 1.53
N HIS A 44 -16.14 -22.04 2.13
CA HIS A 44 -16.56 -23.44 2.27
C HIS A 44 -17.42 -23.90 1.08
N ARG A 45 -16.80 -23.96 -0.11
CA ARG A 45 -17.39 -24.48 -1.35
C ARG A 45 -16.34 -25.17 -2.20
N PRO A 46 -16.72 -26.00 -3.18
CA PRO A 46 -15.75 -26.66 -4.07
C PRO A 46 -14.83 -25.66 -4.77
N GLY A 47 -13.54 -25.99 -4.80
CA GLY A 47 -12.51 -25.15 -5.46
C GLY A 47 -12.00 -23.94 -4.64
N GLU A 48 -12.51 -23.75 -3.41
CA GLU A 48 -12.03 -22.70 -2.51
C GLU A 48 -11.09 -23.23 -1.41
N ALA A 49 -10.65 -22.34 -0.53
CA ALA A 49 -9.59 -22.61 0.46
C ALA A 49 -10.00 -23.61 1.56
N ALA A 50 -11.28 -23.65 1.93
CA ALA A 50 -11.74 -24.50 3.02
C ALA A 50 -11.70 -26.00 2.65
N PRO A 51 -11.44 -26.89 3.63
CA PRO A 51 -11.24 -28.32 3.38
C PRO A 51 -12.52 -29.09 3.01
N PHE A 52 -13.70 -28.52 3.25
CA PHE A 52 -15.00 -29.13 2.95
C PHE A 52 -16.05 -28.07 2.63
N PRO A 53 -17.07 -28.39 1.81
CA PRO A 53 -18.15 -27.47 1.51
C PRO A 53 -19.14 -27.34 2.70
N LEU A 54 -19.86 -26.20 2.74
CA LEU A 54 -21.00 -25.94 3.64
C LEU A 54 -22.12 -25.27 2.83
N LEU A 55 -22.65 -26.00 1.82
CA LEU A 55 -23.67 -25.49 0.89
C LEU A 55 -25.04 -26.18 1.07
N THR A 56 -25.04 -27.37 1.66
CA THR A 56 -26.25 -28.17 1.84
C THR A 56 -26.51 -28.46 3.32
N TYR A 57 -27.75 -28.84 3.63
CA TYR A 57 -28.11 -29.34 4.97
C TYR A 57 -27.17 -30.46 5.42
N GLU A 58 -26.93 -31.44 4.57
CA GLU A 58 -26.09 -32.60 4.89
C GLU A 58 -24.64 -32.20 5.18
N ASP A 59 -24.08 -31.27 4.39
CA ASP A 59 -22.74 -30.76 4.64
C ASP A 59 -22.63 -30.13 6.03
N VAL A 60 -23.58 -29.26 6.39
CA VAL A 60 -23.56 -28.52 7.65
C VAL A 60 -23.86 -29.41 8.84
N ARG A 61 -24.83 -30.35 8.70
CA ARG A 61 -25.17 -31.35 9.72
C ARG A 61 -23.97 -32.24 10.06
N LYS A 62 -23.26 -32.73 9.03
CA LYS A 62 -22.07 -33.57 9.17
C LYS A 62 -20.99 -32.91 10.01
N HIS A 63 -20.85 -31.59 9.90
CA HIS A 63 -19.82 -30.81 10.57
C HIS A 63 -20.34 -29.99 11.77
N GLY A 64 -21.58 -30.19 12.20
CA GLY A 64 -22.25 -29.36 13.21
C GLY A 64 -21.46 -29.17 14.50
N ALA A 65 -20.96 -30.24 15.11
CA ALA A 65 -20.15 -30.15 16.34
C ALA A 65 -18.82 -29.37 16.13
N GLN A 66 -18.20 -29.56 14.98
CA GLN A 66 -17.00 -28.81 14.63
C GLN A 66 -17.30 -27.32 14.42
N ILE A 67 -18.41 -27.00 13.75
CA ILE A 67 -18.85 -25.61 13.54
C ILE A 67 -19.08 -24.93 14.89
N VAL A 68 -19.76 -25.57 15.83
CA VAL A 68 -19.96 -25.04 17.19
C VAL A 68 -18.63 -24.78 17.86
N ALA A 69 -17.70 -25.74 17.85
CA ALA A 69 -16.41 -25.61 18.52
C ALA A 69 -15.57 -24.43 17.97
N VAL A 70 -15.49 -24.26 16.64
CA VAL A 70 -14.67 -23.20 16.02
C VAL A 70 -15.34 -21.83 16.09
N THR A 71 -16.68 -21.77 16.04
CA THR A 71 -17.40 -20.49 16.13
C THR A 71 -17.45 -19.96 17.56
N GLN A 72 -17.63 -20.82 18.57
CA GLN A 72 -17.57 -20.42 19.98
C GLN A 72 -16.19 -19.87 20.37
N ARG A 73 -15.11 -20.45 19.83
CA ARG A 73 -13.75 -19.92 19.98
C ARG A 73 -13.50 -18.68 19.14
N ARG A 74 -14.46 -18.23 18.35
CA ARG A 74 -14.34 -17.12 17.40
C ARG A 74 -13.20 -17.30 16.38
N TYR A 75 -12.76 -18.52 16.16
CA TYR A 75 -11.80 -18.88 15.13
C TYR A 75 -12.41 -18.81 13.72
N MET A 76 -13.70 -19.13 13.59
CA MET A 76 -14.49 -19.03 12.36
C MET A 76 -15.80 -18.27 12.62
N PRO A 77 -16.25 -17.40 11.69
CA PRO A 77 -15.52 -16.90 10.51
C PRO A 77 -14.28 -16.10 10.89
N PRO A 78 -13.24 -16.04 10.03
CA PRO A 78 -11.97 -15.36 10.35
C PRO A 78 -12.14 -13.83 10.37
N TRP A 79 -12.29 -13.26 11.56
CA TRP A 79 -12.45 -11.83 11.78
C TRP A 79 -11.81 -11.42 13.11
N LEU A 80 -10.71 -10.67 13.05
CA LEU A 80 -9.93 -10.34 14.25
C LEU A 80 -10.39 -9.08 15.00
N PRO A 81 -10.83 -7.97 14.33
CA PRO A 81 -11.17 -6.74 15.03
C PRO A 81 -12.33 -6.90 16.01
N GLU A 82 -12.22 -6.25 17.16
CA GLU A 82 -13.30 -6.17 18.15
C GLU A 82 -14.38 -5.17 17.72
N ARG A 83 -15.63 -5.43 18.12
CA ARG A 83 -16.75 -4.51 17.85
C ARG A 83 -16.60 -3.20 18.59
N GLY A 84 -16.98 -2.09 17.94
CA GLY A 84 -16.86 -0.75 18.50
C GLY A 84 -15.47 -0.12 18.41
N PHE A 85 -14.51 -0.82 17.80
CA PHE A 85 -13.14 -0.36 17.61
C PHE A 85 -12.80 -0.26 16.11
N GLY A 86 -13.63 0.44 15.37
CA GLY A 86 -13.66 0.58 13.91
C GLY A 86 -14.98 0.03 13.34
N ASP A 87 -15.46 0.64 12.25
CA ASP A 87 -16.62 0.18 11.47
C ASP A 87 -16.15 -0.20 10.06
N PHE A 88 -16.00 -1.50 9.83
CA PHE A 88 -15.36 -2.02 8.63
C PHE A 88 -16.33 -2.64 7.64
N VAL A 89 -16.01 -2.53 6.36
CA VAL A 89 -16.70 -3.25 5.29
C VAL A 89 -16.45 -4.75 5.42
N GLY A 90 -17.51 -5.56 5.19
CA GLY A 90 -17.34 -7.02 5.16
C GLY A 90 -17.16 -7.66 6.54
N GLU A 91 -17.57 -6.99 7.63
CA GLU A 91 -17.55 -7.61 8.97
C GLU A 91 -18.23 -8.98 8.94
N SER A 92 -17.44 -10.02 9.27
CA SER A 92 -17.90 -11.41 9.25
C SER A 92 -18.06 -12.02 10.66
N ARG A 93 -17.94 -11.23 11.73
CA ARG A 93 -18.07 -11.69 13.12
C ARG A 93 -19.49 -12.05 13.46
N LEU A 94 -19.71 -13.29 13.91
CA LEU A 94 -21.01 -13.73 14.43
C LEU A 94 -21.35 -13.04 15.76
N THR A 95 -22.61 -12.67 15.94
CA THR A 95 -23.13 -12.18 17.21
C THR A 95 -23.29 -13.30 18.24
N ASP A 96 -23.34 -12.98 19.53
CA ASP A 96 -23.59 -13.98 20.58
C ASP A 96 -24.93 -14.70 20.41
N ALA A 97 -25.95 -13.99 19.90
CA ALA A 97 -27.22 -14.60 19.53
C ALA A 97 -27.09 -15.64 18.40
N GLN A 98 -26.29 -15.32 17.37
CA GLN A 98 -26.01 -16.24 16.26
C GLN A 98 -25.18 -17.45 16.72
N LEU A 99 -24.21 -17.26 17.63
CA LEU A 99 -23.44 -18.34 18.22
C LEU A 99 -24.34 -19.29 19.04
N ARG A 100 -25.25 -18.73 19.86
CA ARG A 100 -26.25 -19.53 20.59
C ARG A 100 -27.16 -20.31 19.63
N LEU A 101 -27.65 -19.66 18.58
CA LEU A 101 -28.52 -20.28 17.60
C LEU A 101 -27.86 -21.51 16.93
N ILE A 102 -26.58 -21.42 16.56
CA ILE A 102 -25.81 -22.53 16.01
C ILE A 102 -25.66 -23.66 17.06
N SER A 103 -25.34 -23.30 18.30
CA SER A 103 -25.16 -24.24 19.41
C SER A 103 -26.48 -24.98 19.74
N ASP A 104 -27.58 -24.23 19.82
CA ASP A 104 -28.91 -24.79 20.12
C ASP A 104 -29.38 -25.73 19.02
N TRP A 105 -29.15 -25.39 17.76
CA TRP A 105 -29.48 -26.26 16.62
C TRP A 105 -28.77 -27.62 16.72
N VAL A 106 -27.46 -27.61 17.03
CA VAL A 106 -26.69 -28.84 17.17
C VAL A 106 -27.16 -29.62 18.41
N ALA A 107 -27.40 -28.96 19.54
CA ALA A 107 -27.90 -29.59 20.77
C ALA A 107 -29.31 -30.21 20.61
N GLN A 108 -30.15 -29.63 19.74
CA GLN A 108 -31.49 -30.12 19.42
C GLN A 108 -31.49 -31.23 18.34
N GLY A 109 -30.33 -31.72 17.90
CA GLY A 109 -30.24 -32.84 16.95
C GLY A 109 -30.25 -32.43 15.48
N CYS A 110 -29.94 -31.19 15.16
CA CYS A 110 -29.75 -30.68 13.80
C CYS A 110 -31.00 -30.81 12.92
N ALA A 111 -32.19 -30.43 13.38
CA ALA A 111 -33.43 -30.50 12.58
C ALA A 111 -33.30 -29.69 11.27
N GLU A 112 -33.78 -30.29 10.14
CA GLU A 112 -33.74 -29.63 8.81
C GLU A 112 -34.75 -28.49 8.70
N GLY A 113 -35.99 -28.72 9.10
CA GLY A 113 -37.09 -27.77 8.99
C GLY A 113 -37.84 -27.82 7.66
N ASP A 114 -38.80 -26.90 7.50
CA ASP A 114 -39.58 -26.82 6.27
C ASP A 114 -38.72 -26.34 5.09
N ARG A 115 -38.88 -26.99 3.95
CA ARG A 115 -38.19 -26.63 2.72
C ARG A 115 -38.58 -25.23 2.19
N ALA A 116 -39.79 -24.77 2.52
CA ALA A 116 -40.25 -23.43 2.16
C ALA A 116 -39.48 -22.31 2.87
N ASP A 117 -38.85 -22.59 4.03
CA ASP A 117 -38.04 -21.66 4.78
C ASP A 117 -36.59 -21.60 4.27
N LEU A 118 -36.16 -22.47 3.35
CA LEU A 118 -34.78 -22.49 2.84
C LEU A 118 -34.53 -21.30 1.93
N PRO A 119 -33.56 -20.40 2.26
CA PRO A 119 -33.21 -19.31 1.38
C PRO A 119 -32.57 -19.83 0.09
N SER A 120 -32.64 -19.03 -0.96
CA SER A 120 -31.91 -19.31 -2.21
C SER A 120 -30.42 -19.47 -1.93
N PRO A 121 -29.76 -20.51 -2.47
CA PRO A 121 -28.33 -20.69 -2.34
C PRO A 121 -27.57 -19.46 -2.89
N PRO A 122 -26.42 -19.09 -2.28
CA PRO A 122 -25.63 -17.98 -2.79
C PRO A 122 -25.11 -18.29 -4.19
N GLN A 123 -25.21 -17.29 -5.06
CA GLN A 123 -24.63 -17.36 -6.40
C GLN A 123 -23.16 -16.89 -6.32
N PHE A 124 -22.28 -17.64 -6.96
CA PHE A 124 -20.86 -17.31 -7.02
C PHE A 124 -20.47 -17.08 -8.48
N THR A 125 -19.74 -16.03 -8.73
CA THR A 125 -19.23 -15.73 -10.08
C THR A 125 -18.16 -16.77 -10.43
N GLU A 126 -18.37 -17.48 -11.54
CA GLU A 126 -17.33 -18.27 -12.17
C GLU A 126 -16.42 -17.32 -12.97
N GLY A 127 -15.12 -17.51 -12.83
CA GLY A 127 -14.17 -16.65 -13.55
C GLY A 127 -13.77 -15.40 -12.73
N TRP A 128 -13.47 -14.29 -13.42
CA TRP A 128 -13.11 -13.01 -12.84
C TRP A 128 -14.33 -12.32 -12.24
N ALA A 129 -14.22 -11.85 -11.01
CA ALA A 129 -15.38 -11.32 -10.26
C ALA A 129 -16.00 -10.08 -10.90
N MET A 130 -15.20 -9.28 -11.61
CA MET A 130 -15.64 -8.05 -12.29
C MET A 130 -15.77 -8.21 -13.81
N GLY A 131 -15.84 -9.45 -14.32
CA GLY A 131 -15.77 -9.74 -15.74
C GLY A 131 -14.34 -9.82 -16.27
N PRO A 132 -14.12 -9.96 -17.59
CA PRO A 132 -12.78 -10.08 -18.16
C PRO A 132 -11.91 -8.88 -17.81
N PRO A 133 -10.69 -9.07 -17.27
CA PRO A 133 -9.72 -7.99 -17.05
C PRO A 133 -9.19 -7.42 -18.38
N ASP A 134 -8.76 -6.16 -18.34
CA ASP A 134 -8.09 -5.51 -19.48
C ASP A 134 -6.69 -6.10 -19.72
N LEU A 135 -6.02 -6.56 -18.66
CA LEU A 135 -4.71 -7.21 -18.71
C LEU A 135 -4.65 -8.33 -17.67
N VAL A 136 -4.13 -9.49 -18.07
CA VAL A 136 -3.80 -10.59 -17.15
C VAL A 136 -2.31 -10.85 -17.20
N VAL A 137 -1.65 -10.84 -16.05
CA VAL A 137 -0.24 -11.21 -15.90
C VAL A 137 -0.11 -12.40 -14.94
N ARG A 138 0.96 -13.16 -15.09
CA ARG A 138 1.26 -14.34 -14.26
C ARG A 138 2.75 -14.41 -13.94
N ILE A 139 3.11 -15.12 -12.89
CA ILE A 139 4.54 -15.39 -12.62
C ILE A 139 5.14 -16.16 -13.81
N PRO A 140 6.38 -15.83 -14.23
CA PRO A 140 6.98 -16.41 -15.43
C PRO A 140 7.13 -17.94 -15.36
N LYS A 141 7.44 -18.47 -14.17
CA LYS A 141 7.63 -19.91 -13.91
C LYS A 141 6.79 -20.36 -12.73
N ALA A 142 6.11 -21.50 -12.87
CA ALA A 142 5.39 -22.12 -11.77
C ALA A 142 6.34 -22.48 -10.62
N TYR A 143 5.89 -22.26 -9.38
CA TYR A 143 6.62 -22.60 -8.17
C TYR A 143 6.14 -23.92 -7.59
N ARG A 144 7.09 -24.75 -7.14
CA ARG A 144 6.82 -26.05 -6.52
C ARG A 144 6.93 -25.93 -4.99
N LEU A 145 5.79 -26.06 -4.30
CA LEU A 145 5.74 -26.11 -2.85
C LEU A 145 5.93 -27.56 -2.40
N ALA A 146 6.89 -27.79 -1.48
CA ALA A 146 7.13 -29.11 -0.89
C ALA A 146 5.91 -29.61 -0.10
N ALA A 147 5.79 -30.95 -0.02
CA ALA A 147 4.69 -31.61 0.69
C ALA A 147 4.64 -31.26 2.18
N ASN A 148 5.79 -31.14 2.82
CA ASN A 148 5.96 -30.98 4.26
C ASN A 148 6.95 -29.85 4.56
N GLY A 149 6.93 -29.35 5.78
CA GLY A 149 7.80 -28.28 6.27
C GLY A 149 7.00 -27.20 7.01
N THR A 150 7.65 -26.11 7.32
CA THR A 150 7.05 -24.90 7.87
C THR A 150 6.38 -24.08 6.75
N ASP A 151 5.56 -23.12 7.14
CA ASP A 151 5.00 -22.13 6.21
C ASP A 151 6.11 -21.44 5.41
N VAL A 152 5.83 -21.15 4.14
CA VAL A 152 6.78 -20.56 3.20
C VAL A 152 6.30 -19.16 2.84
N PHE A 153 7.16 -18.17 3.07
CA PHE A 153 6.98 -16.80 2.54
C PHE A 153 7.86 -16.63 1.32
N ARG A 154 7.24 -16.29 0.17
CA ARG A 154 7.95 -16.21 -1.09
C ARG A 154 7.49 -15.04 -1.93
N ASN A 155 8.46 -14.40 -2.57
CA ASN A 155 8.28 -13.20 -3.38
C ASN A 155 8.48 -13.57 -4.84
N PHE A 156 7.45 -13.34 -5.68
CA PHE A 156 7.52 -13.60 -7.11
C PHE A 156 7.52 -12.30 -7.88
N ILE A 157 8.47 -12.13 -8.78
CA ILE A 157 8.54 -10.96 -9.65
C ILE A 157 7.72 -11.21 -10.91
N VAL A 158 6.84 -10.29 -11.24
CA VAL A 158 5.98 -10.31 -12.42
C VAL A 158 6.26 -9.06 -13.24
N PRO A 159 7.05 -9.15 -14.31
CA PRO A 159 7.29 -8.04 -15.22
C PRO A 159 5.99 -7.60 -15.91
N MET A 160 5.73 -6.29 -15.91
CA MET A 160 4.55 -5.73 -16.56
C MET A 160 4.86 -5.42 -18.03
N SER A 161 3.91 -5.74 -18.90
CA SER A 161 4.06 -5.58 -20.36
C SER A 161 3.31 -4.37 -20.93
N VAL A 162 2.99 -3.38 -20.09
CA VAL A 162 2.34 -2.15 -20.55
C VAL A 162 3.31 -1.31 -21.39
N GLN A 163 2.84 -0.80 -22.54
CA GLN A 163 3.66 0.00 -23.47
C GLN A 163 3.52 1.51 -23.22
N GLU A 164 2.46 1.91 -22.52
CA GLU A 164 2.15 3.28 -22.14
C GLU A 164 1.60 3.31 -20.71
N THR A 165 1.64 4.46 -20.07
CA THR A 165 1.06 4.65 -18.73
C THR A 165 -0.42 4.29 -18.73
N LYS A 166 -0.81 3.42 -17.81
CA LYS A 166 -2.20 3.03 -17.54
C LYS A 166 -2.62 3.49 -16.14
N TYR A 167 -3.92 3.69 -15.95
CA TYR A 167 -4.48 3.97 -14.63
C TYR A 167 -5.30 2.77 -14.17
N VAL A 168 -4.91 2.19 -13.04
CA VAL A 168 -5.50 0.97 -12.48
C VAL A 168 -6.59 1.35 -11.49
N ARG A 169 -7.83 0.97 -11.79
CA ARG A 169 -8.98 1.15 -10.91
C ARG A 169 -9.06 0.06 -9.84
N THR A 170 -8.71 -1.17 -10.23
CA THR A 170 -8.62 -2.31 -9.30
C THR A 170 -7.82 -3.44 -9.92
N LEU A 171 -7.44 -4.39 -9.09
CA LEU A 171 -6.88 -5.66 -9.52
C LEU A 171 -7.58 -6.83 -8.81
N GLU A 172 -7.55 -7.99 -9.45
CA GLU A 172 -8.01 -9.25 -8.89
C GLU A 172 -6.90 -10.29 -8.98
N MET A 173 -6.54 -10.89 -7.85
CA MET A 173 -5.55 -11.96 -7.82
C MET A 173 -6.22 -13.32 -7.81
N ARG A 174 -5.70 -14.23 -8.65
CA ARG A 174 -5.99 -15.66 -8.65
C ARG A 174 -4.74 -16.41 -8.25
N PRO A 175 -4.70 -17.03 -7.07
CA PRO A 175 -3.49 -17.61 -6.53
C PRO A 175 -3.06 -18.91 -7.21
N GLY A 176 -3.84 -19.44 -8.15
CA GLY A 176 -3.62 -20.73 -8.80
C GLY A 176 -4.12 -21.89 -7.94
N ASN A 177 -3.70 -21.96 -6.67
CA ASN A 177 -4.15 -22.97 -5.72
C ASN A 177 -4.56 -22.33 -4.40
N LYS A 178 -5.85 -22.10 -4.21
CA LYS A 178 -6.41 -21.42 -3.03
C LYS A 178 -6.25 -22.20 -1.73
N ARG A 179 -5.95 -23.49 -1.78
CA ARG A 179 -5.81 -24.36 -0.59
C ARG A 179 -4.51 -24.17 0.15
N ILE A 180 -3.47 -23.73 -0.56
CA ILE A 180 -2.12 -23.58 -0.01
C ILE A 180 -1.68 -22.12 0.08
N VAL A 181 -2.47 -21.18 -0.42
CA VAL A 181 -2.18 -19.73 -0.34
C VAL A 181 -3.03 -19.10 0.76
N HIS A 182 -2.38 -18.65 1.83
CA HIS A 182 -3.04 -17.99 2.95
C HIS A 182 -3.37 -16.54 2.66
N HIS A 183 -2.41 -15.79 2.13
CA HIS A 183 -2.58 -14.42 1.67
C HIS A 183 -1.45 -14.02 0.74
N ALA A 184 -1.63 -12.91 0.06
CA ALA A 184 -0.60 -12.26 -0.75
C ALA A 184 -0.66 -10.75 -0.56
N ASN A 185 0.50 -10.14 -0.33
CA ASN A 185 0.72 -8.71 -0.53
C ASN A 185 1.24 -8.51 -1.95
N ILE A 186 0.77 -7.48 -2.62
CA ILE A 186 1.19 -7.12 -3.97
C ILE A 186 1.88 -5.77 -3.89
N LEU A 187 3.14 -5.72 -4.31
CA LEU A 187 3.97 -4.54 -4.28
C LEU A 187 4.24 -4.08 -5.72
N VAL A 188 4.42 -2.78 -5.91
CA VAL A 188 4.74 -2.18 -7.21
C VAL A 188 6.20 -1.73 -7.18
N ASP A 189 7.06 -2.42 -7.92
CA ASP A 189 8.49 -2.11 -8.04
C ASP A 189 8.75 -1.35 -9.35
N ARG A 190 8.71 -0.03 -9.31
CA ARG A 190 8.96 0.85 -10.46
C ARG A 190 10.43 0.92 -10.87
N ARG A 191 11.37 0.46 -10.03
CA ARG A 191 12.81 0.59 -10.22
C ARG A 191 13.55 -0.73 -10.39
N HIS A 192 12.82 -1.86 -10.42
CA HIS A 192 13.37 -3.22 -10.57
C HIS A 192 14.38 -3.63 -9.48
N HIS A 193 14.29 -3.05 -8.28
CA HIS A 193 15.22 -3.33 -7.19
C HIS A 193 15.21 -4.80 -6.79
N MET A 194 14.03 -5.43 -6.85
CA MET A 194 13.83 -6.82 -6.44
C MET A 194 14.32 -7.84 -7.47
N ARG A 195 14.52 -7.45 -8.73
CA ARG A 195 15.01 -8.38 -9.79
C ARG A 195 16.33 -9.04 -9.44
N LYS A 196 17.21 -8.35 -8.70
CA LYS A 196 18.52 -8.89 -8.29
C LYS A 196 18.42 -10.10 -7.35
N ARG A 197 17.27 -10.25 -6.69
CA ARG A 197 17.01 -11.35 -5.77
C ARG A 197 16.31 -12.53 -6.42
N ASP A 198 15.73 -12.35 -7.62
CA ASP A 198 15.01 -13.43 -8.30
C ASP A 198 15.92 -14.63 -8.56
N GLY A 199 15.55 -15.78 -8.03
CA GLY A 199 16.34 -17.00 -8.16
C GLY A 199 17.56 -17.10 -7.24
N GLU A 200 17.72 -16.26 -6.20
CA GLU A 200 18.87 -16.27 -5.29
C GLU A 200 19.11 -17.62 -4.59
N ASP A 201 18.07 -18.45 -4.47
CA ASP A 201 18.13 -19.82 -3.92
C ASP A 201 17.93 -20.92 -4.98
N GLY A 202 18.00 -20.56 -6.27
CA GLY A 202 17.84 -21.50 -7.40
C GLY A 202 16.39 -21.84 -7.73
N GLN A 203 15.39 -21.21 -7.07
CA GLN A 203 13.97 -21.39 -7.34
C GLN A 203 13.31 -20.10 -7.84
N PRO A 204 12.15 -20.17 -8.52
CA PRO A 204 11.43 -18.97 -8.95
C PRO A 204 11.14 -18.02 -7.79
N GLY A 205 11.44 -16.73 -7.95
CA GLY A 205 11.30 -15.74 -6.90
C GLY A 205 12.41 -15.82 -5.85
N PHE A 206 12.18 -15.28 -4.65
CA PHE A 206 13.12 -15.29 -3.52
C PHE A 206 12.39 -15.42 -2.18
N PRO A 207 13.01 -16.00 -1.13
CA PRO A 207 12.37 -16.23 0.16
C PRO A 207 12.27 -14.96 1.01
N GLY A 208 11.40 -14.98 2.02
CA GLY A 208 11.28 -13.99 3.09
C GLY A 208 9.96 -13.22 3.10
N ILE A 209 9.63 -12.66 4.27
CA ILE A 209 8.53 -11.72 4.45
C ILE A 209 9.05 -10.34 4.03
N LEU A 210 8.39 -9.70 3.07
CA LEU A 210 8.66 -8.31 2.74
C LEU A 210 7.63 -7.44 3.45
N ALA A 211 8.10 -6.53 4.28
CA ALA A 211 7.28 -5.37 4.63
C ALA A 211 7.13 -4.47 3.39
N VAL A 212 5.99 -3.77 3.30
CA VAL A 212 5.65 -2.89 2.15
C VAL A 212 6.75 -1.85 1.85
N THR A 213 7.62 -1.53 2.82
CA THR A 213 8.73 -0.57 2.70
C THR A 213 10.12 -1.19 2.56
N GLU A 214 10.27 -2.52 2.63
CA GLU A 214 11.58 -3.17 2.49
C GLU A 214 12.12 -3.22 1.06
N ALA A 215 11.30 -2.90 0.07
CA ALA A 215 11.82 -2.39 -1.16
C ALA A 215 12.66 -1.16 -0.78
N ARG A 216 13.98 -1.30 -0.67
CA ARG A 216 14.93 -0.20 -0.51
C ARG A 216 14.83 0.72 -1.74
N SER A 217 13.67 1.33 -1.91
CA SER A 217 13.53 2.43 -2.81
C SER A 217 14.04 3.63 -2.04
N ASP A 218 15.10 4.24 -2.55
CA ASP A 218 15.63 5.49 -2.05
C ASP A 218 14.59 6.64 -2.14
N VAL A 219 13.39 6.33 -2.60
CA VAL A 219 12.27 7.28 -2.74
C VAL A 219 11.00 6.58 -2.27
N PHE A 220 10.39 7.15 -1.25
CA PHE A 220 9.06 6.78 -0.80
C PHE A 220 8.05 7.04 -1.92
N ASP A 221 7.24 6.03 -2.28
CA ASP A 221 6.19 6.17 -3.29
C ASP A 221 4.91 6.68 -2.61
N PRO A 222 4.51 7.94 -2.83
CA PRO A 222 3.32 8.51 -2.18
C PRO A 222 2.00 7.96 -2.73
N ASP A 223 2.01 7.24 -3.87
CA ASP A 223 0.80 6.69 -4.51
C ASP A 223 0.53 5.25 -4.06
N SER A 224 1.08 4.85 -2.92
CA SER A 224 0.94 3.49 -2.40
C SER A 224 -0.51 3.15 -2.03
N HIS A 225 -0.97 2.03 -2.52
CA HIS A 225 -2.28 1.45 -2.22
C HIS A 225 -2.11 0.12 -1.50
N PHE A 226 -3.08 -0.26 -0.67
CA PHE A 226 -3.14 -1.63 -0.17
C PHE A 226 -3.59 -2.58 -1.28
N LEU A 227 -2.65 -3.31 -1.84
CA LEU A 227 -2.90 -4.37 -2.81
C LEU A 227 -2.73 -5.70 -2.07
N PHE A 228 -3.83 -6.24 -1.60
CA PHE A 228 -3.85 -7.41 -0.72
C PHE A 228 -4.90 -8.43 -1.15
N TRP A 229 -4.55 -9.71 -1.08
CA TRP A 229 -5.46 -10.82 -1.33
C TRP A 229 -5.42 -11.82 -0.18
N LYS A 230 -6.58 -12.37 0.18
CA LYS A 230 -6.74 -13.55 1.02
C LYS A 230 -7.95 -14.37 0.56
N PRO A 231 -8.08 -15.66 0.95
CA PRO A 231 -9.29 -16.43 0.70
C PRO A 231 -10.54 -15.70 1.18
N GLY A 232 -11.56 -15.67 0.33
CA GLY A 232 -12.82 -14.97 0.60
C GLY A 232 -12.76 -13.44 0.45
N SER A 233 -11.64 -12.87 -0.05
CA SER A 233 -11.59 -11.44 -0.41
C SER A 233 -12.61 -11.13 -1.49
N VAL A 234 -13.35 -10.05 -1.28
CA VAL A 234 -14.23 -9.45 -2.30
C VAL A 234 -13.45 -8.38 -3.03
N VAL A 235 -13.37 -8.49 -4.35
CA VAL A 235 -12.74 -7.47 -5.19
C VAL A 235 -13.58 -6.19 -5.10
N GLN A 236 -12.95 -5.09 -4.73
CA GLN A 236 -13.57 -3.77 -4.68
C GLN A 236 -12.86 -2.85 -5.65
N ALA A 237 -13.64 -2.24 -6.56
CA ALA A 237 -13.10 -1.17 -7.39
C ALA A 237 -12.88 0.08 -6.54
N GLN A 238 -11.72 0.70 -6.69
CA GLN A 238 -11.51 2.06 -6.21
C GLN A 238 -12.33 3.03 -7.05
N PRO A 239 -12.74 4.19 -6.49
CA PRO A 239 -13.27 5.28 -7.31
C PRO A 239 -12.31 5.64 -8.45
N ASP A 240 -12.82 6.00 -9.62
CA ASP A 240 -11.97 6.30 -10.80
C ASP A 240 -11.00 7.47 -10.54
N ASP A 241 -11.36 8.41 -9.67
CA ASP A 241 -10.51 9.52 -9.25
C ASP A 241 -9.45 9.14 -8.21
N MET A 242 -9.41 7.88 -7.73
CA MET A 242 -8.41 7.29 -6.85
C MET A 242 -7.64 6.13 -7.51
N SER A 243 -7.73 5.99 -8.85
CA SER A 243 -6.91 5.01 -9.56
C SER A 243 -5.42 5.25 -9.31
N TRP A 244 -4.60 4.21 -9.47
CA TRP A 244 -3.16 4.36 -9.33
C TRP A 244 -2.45 4.16 -10.67
N ARG A 245 -1.29 4.79 -10.80
CA ARG A 245 -0.54 4.86 -12.04
C ARG A 245 0.35 3.62 -12.22
N LEU A 246 0.27 3.00 -13.38
CA LEU A 246 1.11 1.89 -13.82
C LEU A 246 1.89 2.32 -15.07
N ASP A 247 3.20 2.47 -14.93
CA ASP A 247 4.08 2.90 -16.00
C ASP A 247 4.71 1.72 -16.76
N PRO A 248 5.13 1.93 -18.02
CA PRO A 248 5.97 0.98 -18.73
C PRO A 248 7.22 0.61 -17.93
N GLY A 249 7.60 -0.67 -18.00
CA GLY A 249 8.78 -1.18 -17.30
C GLY A 249 8.61 -1.40 -15.80
N THR A 250 7.42 -1.23 -15.22
CA THR A 250 7.13 -1.57 -13.81
C THR A 250 7.15 -3.09 -13.60
N ASP A 251 7.54 -3.55 -12.41
CA ASP A 251 7.33 -4.93 -11.96
C ASP A 251 6.30 -4.97 -10.85
N LEU A 252 5.55 -6.08 -10.77
CA LEU A 252 4.87 -6.44 -9.53
C LEU A 252 5.72 -7.44 -8.75
N VAL A 253 5.64 -7.36 -7.43
CA VAL A 253 6.18 -8.36 -6.53
C VAL A 253 5.02 -8.96 -5.73
N LEU A 254 4.77 -10.26 -5.94
CA LEU A 254 3.75 -11.00 -5.20
C LEU A 254 4.42 -11.64 -3.98
N ASN A 255 4.28 -11.02 -2.80
CA ASN A 255 4.72 -11.59 -1.53
C ASN A 255 3.64 -12.53 -1.01
N MET A 256 3.87 -13.84 -1.13
CA MET A 256 2.87 -14.86 -0.86
C MET A 256 3.22 -15.68 0.38
N HIS A 257 2.24 -15.88 1.25
CA HIS A 257 2.28 -16.83 2.36
C HIS A 257 1.69 -18.16 1.91
N LEU A 258 2.51 -19.21 1.85
CA LEU A 258 2.18 -20.54 1.37
C LEU A 258 2.28 -21.55 2.50
N ARG A 259 1.35 -22.51 2.55
CA ARG A 259 1.32 -23.55 3.55
C ARG A 259 1.36 -24.95 2.91
N PRO A 260 2.31 -25.83 3.28
CA PRO A 260 2.34 -27.23 2.84
C PRO A 260 1.03 -27.97 3.17
N SER A 261 0.55 -28.78 2.22
CA SER A 261 -0.74 -29.50 2.32
C SER A 261 -0.61 -30.99 2.61
N GLY A 262 0.62 -31.48 2.85
CA GLY A 262 0.92 -32.93 2.99
C GLY A 262 1.23 -33.61 1.67
N LYS A 263 1.12 -32.91 0.54
CA LYS A 263 1.56 -33.36 -0.79
C LYS A 263 2.25 -32.23 -1.54
N GLU A 264 3.04 -32.58 -2.54
CA GLU A 264 3.67 -31.61 -3.42
C GLU A 264 2.61 -30.88 -4.24
N GLU A 265 2.67 -29.55 -4.27
CA GLU A 265 1.71 -28.69 -4.98
C GLU A 265 2.45 -27.73 -5.89
N MET A 266 1.83 -27.42 -7.02
CA MET A 266 2.30 -26.39 -7.96
C MET A 266 1.42 -25.16 -7.86
N ILE A 267 2.02 -23.97 -7.91
CA ILE A 267 1.30 -22.70 -8.00
C ILE A 267 1.83 -21.85 -9.16
N GLN A 268 0.92 -21.19 -9.84
CA GLN A 268 1.22 -20.16 -10.82
C GLN A 268 0.14 -19.07 -10.71
N PRO A 269 0.28 -18.11 -9.79
CA PRO A 269 -0.69 -17.06 -9.58
C PRO A 269 -0.81 -16.15 -10.80
N GLU A 270 -2.01 -15.63 -10.99
CA GLU A 270 -2.38 -14.63 -12.00
C GLU A 270 -2.95 -13.39 -11.34
N VAL A 271 -2.70 -12.23 -11.95
CA VAL A 271 -3.29 -10.95 -11.55
C VAL A 271 -3.97 -10.33 -12.75
N GLY A 272 -5.26 -10.07 -12.63
CA GLY A 272 -6.06 -9.34 -13.61
C GLY A 272 -6.16 -7.87 -13.23
N PHE A 273 -5.96 -6.99 -14.18
CA PHE A 273 -6.05 -5.54 -14.02
C PHE A 273 -7.28 -4.99 -14.72
N TYR A 274 -7.92 -4.02 -14.08
CA TYR A 274 -9.03 -3.26 -14.64
C TYR A 274 -8.62 -1.79 -14.70
N PHE A 275 -8.55 -1.26 -15.93
CA PHE A 275 -8.10 0.10 -16.17
C PHE A 275 -9.24 1.12 -16.20
N THR A 276 -8.88 2.38 -16.06
CA THR A 276 -9.72 3.54 -16.34
C THR A 276 -8.97 4.50 -17.26
N SER A 277 -9.69 5.27 -18.04
CA SER A 277 -9.10 6.34 -18.87
C SER A 277 -8.82 7.62 -18.09
N GLN A 278 -9.29 7.72 -16.84
CA GLN A 278 -9.15 8.91 -16.02
C GLN A 278 -7.89 8.85 -15.17
N ALA A 279 -7.04 9.86 -15.28
CA ALA A 279 -5.95 10.07 -14.35
C ALA A 279 -6.49 10.35 -12.94
N PRO A 280 -5.83 9.85 -11.88
CA PRO A 280 -6.27 10.09 -10.52
C PRO A 280 -6.21 11.58 -10.16
N ARG A 281 -7.21 12.04 -9.43
CA ARG A 281 -7.26 13.38 -8.83
C ARG A 281 -7.04 13.32 -7.33
N LEU A 282 -7.33 12.18 -6.72
CA LEU A 282 -7.13 11.89 -5.31
C LEU A 282 -5.98 10.90 -5.17
N HIS A 283 -5.01 11.24 -4.33
CA HIS A 283 -3.80 10.47 -4.15
C HIS A 283 -3.69 9.99 -2.70
N PRO A 284 -4.15 8.76 -2.40
CA PRO A 284 -3.96 8.20 -1.07
C PRO A 284 -2.48 7.93 -0.80
N MET A 285 -2.16 7.76 0.48
CA MET A 285 -0.81 7.47 0.95
C MET A 285 -0.87 6.43 2.06
N LEU A 286 0.17 5.61 2.19
CA LEU A 286 0.34 4.71 3.33
C LEU A 286 1.19 5.39 4.42
N LEU A 287 0.64 5.46 5.64
CA LEU A 287 1.37 5.83 6.85
C LEU A 287 1.73 4.57 7.60
N GLN A 288 3.01 4.38 7.92
CA GLN A 288 3.48 3.25 8.72
C GLN A 288 3.82 3.72 10.14
N LEU A 289 3.23 3.05 11.11
CA LEU A 289 3.69 3.05 12.49
C LEU A 289 4.43 1.73 12.75
N GLU A 290 5.65 1.78 13.31
CA GLU A 290 6.48 0.63 13.61
C GLU A 290 7.55 0.99 14.65
N HIS A 291 8.03 0.00 15.40
CA HIS A 291 9.19 0.17 16.26
C HIS A 291 9.99 -1.14 16.36
N ASP A 292 10.37 -1.65 15.20
CA ASP A 292 11.09 -2.93 15.10
C ASP A 292 12.43 -2.91 15.87
N GLY A 293 13.12 -1.76 15.92
CA GLY A 293 14.34 -1.61 16.69
C GLY A 293 14.19 -1.84 18.20
N ALA A 294 12.97 -1.77 18.74
CA ALA A 294 12.67 -2.07 20.14
C ALA A 294 12.30 -3.55 20.36
N LEU A 295 12.14 -4.36 19.29
CA LEU A 295 11.79 -5.77 19.39
C LEU A 295 12.98 -6.60 19.90
N ASP A 296 12.93 -6.94 21.17
CA ASP A 296 13.89 -7.85 21.84
C ASP A 296 13.17 -8.67 22.91
N ILE A 297 12.44 -9.68 22.46
CA ILE A 297 11.50 -10.46 23.26
C ILE A 297 12.22 -11.65 23.91
N GLN A 298 12.41 -11.58 25.21
CA GLN A 298 13.08 -12.65 25.97
C GLN A 298 12.24 -13.94 25.94
N ALA A 299 12.93 -15.08 26.01
CA ALA A 299 12.27 -16.37 26.20
C ALA A 299 11.42 -16.37 27.47
N GLY A 300 10.16 -16.82 27.38
CA GLY A 300 9.20 -16.85 28.49
C GLY A 300 8.45 -15.54 28.75
N ALA A 301 8.79 -14.44 28.08
CA ALA A 301 8.05 -13.18 28.19
C ALA A 301 6.61 -13.36 27.64
N ASN A 302 5.58 -12.95 28.39
CA ASN A 302 4.18 -13.17 28.04
C ASN A 302 3.38 -11.87 27.83
N ASP A 303 4.00 -10.70 28.01
CA ASP A 303 3.36 -9.37 27.84
C ASP A 303 4.39 -8.30 27.43
N PHE A 304 5.31 -8.64 26.55
CA PHE A 304 6.20 -7.65 25.94
C PHE A 304 5.39 -6.79 24.98
N ALA A 305 5.68 -5.48 24.89
CA ALA A 305 4.96 -4.59 23.99
C ALA A 305 5.88 -3.56 23.32
N VAL A 306 5.53 -3.19 22.11
CA VAL A 306 6.09 -2.05 21.38
C VAL A 306 5.00 -1.04 21.06
N GLU A 307 5.40 0.24 21.03
CA GLU A 307 4.52 1.36 20.73
C GLU A 307 5.19 2.30 19.72
N ASP A 308 4.38 2.92 18.88
CA ASP A 308 4.80 4.02 18.03
C ASP A 308 3.65 5.01 17.83
N HIS A 309 3.99 6.23 17.41
CA HIS A 309 3.02 7.28 17.14
C HIS A 309 3.53 8.28 16.11
N LEU A 310 2.58 9.00 15.49
CA LEU A 310 2.86 10.09 14.56
C LEU A 310 1.84 11.20 14.77
N THR A 311 2.29 12.44 14.93
CA THR A 311 1.40 13.61 14.89
C THR A 311 1.21 14.06 13.45
N LEU A 312 -0.04 14.12 13.00
CA LEU A 312 -0.42 14.48 11.64
C LEU A 312 -0.21 15.97 11.39
N PRO A 313 0.64 16.36 10.42
CA PRO A 313 0.87 17.77 10.08
C PRO A 313 -0.28 18.39 9.28
N VAL A 314 -1.13 17.56 8.67
CA VAL A 314 -2.28 17.94 7.85
C VAL A 314 -3.48 17.07 8.19
N SER A 315 -4.69 17.56 7.91
CA SER A 315 -5.92 16.79 8.06
C SER A 315 -5.95 15.63 7.07
N VAL A 316 -6.44 14.46 7.52
CA VAL A 316 -6.54 13.26 6.67
C VAL A 316 -7.88 12.54 6.85
N GLN A 317 -8.27 11.77 5.85
CA GLN A 317 -9.31 10.74 5.94
C GLN A 317 -8.64 9.37 5.94
N VAL A 318 -8.82 8.58 6.99
CA VAL A 318 -8.32 7.20 7.06
C VAL A 318 -9.30 6.29 6.32
N LEU A 319 -8.84 5.67 5.24
CA LEU A 319 -9.64 4.82 4.35
C LEU A 319 -9.61 3.36 4.79
N ALA A 320 -8.43 2.89 5.20
CA ALA A 320 -8.21 1.50 5.59
C ALA A 320 -7.06 1.40 6.60
N ILE A 321 -7.02 0.27 7.31
CA ILE A 321 -5.97 -0.07 8.27
C ILE A 321 -5.50 -1.51 8.06
N TYR A 322 -4.19 -1.73 8.14
CA TYR A 322 -3.54 -3.03 8.02
C TYR A 322 -2.58 -3.26 9.18
N PRO A 323 -2.93 -4.14 10.14
CA PRO A 323 -2.04 -4.59 11.20
C PRO A 323 -1.16 -5.74 10.70
N HIS A 324 0.09 -5.82 11.19
CA HIS A 324 1.01 -6.91 10.93
C HIS A 324 1.87 -7.21 12.15
N ALA A 325 1.92 -8.48 12.52
CA ALA A 325 2.87 -9.08 13.46
C ALA A 325 3.07 -10.54 13.06
N HIS A 326 4.13 -11.19 13.55
CA HIS A 326 4.32 -12.61 13.30
C HIS A 326 3.60 -13.49 14.35
N TYR A 327 4.16 -14.65 14.67
CA TYR A 327 3.50 -15.68 15.48
C TYR A 327 3.44 -15.38 16.98
N LEU A 328 4.31 -14.51 17.50
CA LEU A 328 4.27 -14.13 18.91
C LEU A 328 3.30 -12.98 19.17
N GLY A 329 2.80 -12.31 18.14
CA GLY A 329 1.79 -11.28 18.27
C GLY A 329 0.60 -11.79 19.07
N LYS A 330 0.11 -10.97 20.03
CA LYS A 330 -0.99 -11.28 20.94
C LYS A 330 -2.14 -10.30 20.79
N ARG A 331 -1.85 -9.00 20.88
CA ARG A 331 -2.83 -7.92 20.76
C ARG A 331 -2.32 -6.85 19.83
N VAL A 332 -3.21 -6.25 19.05
CA VAL A 332 -2.91 -5.08 18.23
C VAL A 332 -3.94 -4.01 18.52
N GLU A 333 -3.49 -2.84 18.88
CA GLU A 333 -4.30 -1.68 19.20
C GLU A 333 -3.82 -0.49 18.39
N ALA A 334 -4.76 0.27 17.78
CA ALA A 334 -4.48 1.51 17.09
C ALA A 334 -5.57 2.54 17.42
N TRP A 335 -5.15 3.77 17.68
CA TRP A 335 -6.08 4.86 18.00
C TRP A 335 -5.53 6.20 17.51
N ALA A 336 -6.42 7.19 17.45
CA ALA A 336 -6.10 8.57 17.19
C ALA A 336 -6.45 9.41 18.44
N GLN A 337 -5.51 10.21 18.92
CA GLN A 337 -5.72 11.21 19.95
C GLN A 337 -5.93 12.55 19.27
N LEU A 338 -7.16 13.04 19.26
CA LEU A 338 -7.52 14.32 18.61
C LEU A 338 -6.98 15.51 19.41
N PRO A 339 -6.77 16.68 18.79
CA PRO A 339 -6.62 17.92 19.52
C PRO A 339 -7.80 18.12 20.50
N GLY A 340 -7.53 18.39 21.76
CA GLY A 340 -8.57 18.48 22.81
C GLY A 340 -8.84 17.16 23.55
N ASP A 341 -7.91 16.21 23.45
CA ASP A 341 -7.80 15.01 24.30
C ASP A 341 -8.88 13.92 24.08
N THR A 342 -9.63 13.99 22.97
CA THR A 342 -10.59 12.94 22.60
C THR A 342 -9.89 11.79 21.89
N ARG A 343 -10.09 10.55 22.38
CA ARG A 343 -9.57 9.34 21.73
C ARG A 343 -10.60 8.74 20.76
N VAL A 344 -10.16 8.46 19.56
CA VAL A 344 -10.90 7.70 18.53
C VAL A 344 -10.18 6.39 18.29
N TRP A 345 -10.87 5.27 18.51
CA TRP A 345 -10.32 3.96 18.21
C TRP A 345 -10.34 3.69 16.71
N LEU A 346 -9.19 3.29 16.17
CA LEU A 346 -9.04 2.89 14.78
C LEU A 346 -9.13 1.37 14.63
N LEU A 347 -8.50 0.62 15.55
CA LEU A 347 -8.52 -0.85 15.53
C LEU A 347 -8.23 -1.38 16.92
N LYS A 348 -8.87 -2.51 17.27
CA LYS A 348 -8.50 -3.32 18.43
C LYS A 348 -8.65 -4.80 18.10
N ILE A 349 -7.58 -5.56 18.30
CA ILE A 349 -7.52 -7.02 18.17
C ILE A 349 -6.98 -7.57 19.49
N LEU A 350 -7.70 -8.50 20.11
CA LEU A 350 -7.34 -9.08 21.41
C LEU A 350 -6.63 -10.43 21.29
N ASP A 351 -6.83 -11.13 20.19
CA ASP A 351 -6.19 -12.41 19.89
C ASP A 351 -5.69 -12.39 18.45
N TRP A 352 -4.46 -11.93 18.26
CA TRP A 352 -3.83 -11.86 16.95
C TRP A 352 -3.52 -13.24 16.40
N ASP A 353 -3.79 -13.44 15.12
CA ASP A 353 -3.38 -14.64 14.38
C ASP A 353 -2.93 -14.22 12.98
N ILE A 354 -1.65 -14.43 12.66
CA ILE A 354 -1.06 -14.09 11.35
C ILE A 354 -1.79 -14.76 10.18
N ASN A 355 -2.40 -15.93 10.41
CA ASN A 355 -3.16 -16.64 9.39
C ASN A 355 -4.41 -15.86 8.93
N TRP A 356 -4.91 -14.95 9.78
CA TRP A 356 -6.12 -14.17 9.53
C TRP A 356 -5.86 -12.68 9.37
N GLN A 357 -4.58 -12.29 9.20
CA GLN A 357 -4.28 -10.89 8.91
C GLN A 357 -5.02 -10.41 7.67
N ALA A 358 -5.43 -9.15 7.68
CA ALA A 358 -6.21 -8.56 6.59
C ALA A 358 -6.07 -7.04 6.58
N VAL A 359 -6.33 -6.46 5.42
CA VAL A 359 -6.66 -5.03 5.29
C VAL A 359 -8.12 -4.85 5.70
N TYR A 360 -8.37 -3.91 6.59
CA TYR A 360 -9.72 -3.55 7.06
C TYR A 360 -10.07 -2.16 6.51
N THR A 361 -10.97 -2.14 5.52
CA THR A 361 -11.48 -0.90 4.91
C THR A 361 -12.62 -0.35 5.74
N TYR A 362 -12.56 0.93 6.11
CA TYR A 362 -13.64 1.58 6.84
C TYR A 362 -14.88 1.74 5.97
N ARG A 363 -16.07 1.49 6.52
CA ARG A 363 -17.35 1.72 5.83
C ARG A 363 -17.57 3.19 5.51
N LYS A 364 -17.09 4.06 6.39
CA LYS A 364 -16.97 5.50 6.20
C LYS A 364 -15.56 5.92 6.59
N PRO A 365 -14.85 6.68 5.76
CA PRO A 365 -13.54 7.19 6.13
C PRO A 365 -13.56 7.89 7.48
N VAL A 366 -12.51 7.68 8.29
CA VAL A 366 -12.36 8.34 9.59
C VAL A 366 -11.61 9.65 9.41
N SER A 367 -12.29 10.77 9.65
CA SER A 367 -11.69 12.10 9.53
C SER A 367 -10.85 12.45 10.77
N LEU A 368 -9.58 12.77 10.54
CA LEU A 368 -8.63 13.16 11.57
C LEU A 368 -8.07 14.55 11.23
N PRO A 369 -8.31 15.58 12.06
CA PRO A 369 -7.77 16.91 11.81
C PRO A 369 -6.25 16.98 12.00
N ALA A 370 -5.61 17.98 11.42
CA ALA A 370 -4.21 18.30 11.69
C ALA A 370 -3.96 18.43 13.21
N GLY A 371 -2.77 18.03 13.68
CA GLY A 371 -2.43 17.98 15.09
C GLY A 371 -2.93 16.73 15.83
N THR A 372 -3.69 15.83 15.15
CA THR A 372 -4.06 14.53 15.73
C THR A 372 -2.81 13.64 15.83
N THR A 373 -2.63 12.97 16.98
CA THR A 373 -1.60 11.94 17.13
C THR A 373 -2.21 10.56 16.89
N VAL A 374 -1.82 9.89 15.81
CA VAL A 374 -2.13 8.47 15.57
C VAL A 374 -1.11 7.60 16.28
N ALA A 375 -1.55 6.54 16.93
CA ALA A 375 -0.70 5.68 17.74
C ALA A 375 -1.05 4.21 17.59
N MET A 376 -0.05 3.34 17.81
CA MET A 376 -0.22 1.90 17.89
C MET A 376 0.40 1.33 19.15
N ARG A 377 -0.10 0.18 19.58
CA ARG A 377 0.52 -0.72 20.56
C ARG A 377 0.34 -2.16 20.12
N ILE A 378 1.43 -2.91 20.06
CA ILE A 378 1.39 -4.35 19.78
C ILE A 378 2.02 -5.08 20.95
N SER A 379 1.31 -6.05 21.53
CA SER A 379 1.85 -6.91 22.59
C SER A 379 2.11 -8.33 22.09
N TYR A 380 3.08 -9.00 22.69
CA TYR A 380 3.62 -10.28 22.27
C TYR A 380 3.66 -11.27 23.43
N ASP A 381 3.56 -12.58 23.09
CA ASP A 381 3.64 -13.67 24.02
C ASP A 381 4.67 -14.72 23.53
N ASN A 382 5.88 -14.68 24.09
CA ASN A 382 6.96 -15.63 23.83
C ASN A 382 7.06 -16.70 24.93
N SER A 383 5.93 -17.10 25.50
CA SER A 383 5.89 -18.12 26.55
C SER A 383 5.60 -19.51 25.99
N ASN A 384 5.80 -20.54 26.83
CA ASN A 384 5.41 -21.91 26.51
C ASN A 384 3.87 -22.09 26.38
N SER A 385 3.08 -21.19 26.93
CA SER A 385 1.62 -21.23 26.84
C SER A 385 1.05 -20.69 25.55
N ASN A 386 1.86 -20.00 24.73
CA ASN A 386 1.45 -19.56 23.41
C ASN A 386 1.48 -20.73 22.41
N PRO A 387 0.33 -21.25 21.97
CA PRO A 387 0.28 -22.40 21.06
C PRO A 387 0.79 -22.05 19.63
N ARG A 388 0.95 -20.75 19.33
CA ARG A 388 1.45 -20.27 18.04
C ARG A 388 2.96 -20.00 18.06
N ASN A 389 3.64 -20.14 19.21
CA ASN A 389 5.09 -19.91 19.30
C ASN A 389 5.82 -20.93 18.40
N PRO A 390 6.58 -20.47 17.39
CA PRO A 390 7.31 -21.36 16.50
C PRO A 390 8.51 -22.05 17.17
N ASN A 391 8.93 -21.54 18.34
CA ASN A 391 10.07 -22.05 19.09
C ASN A 391 9.60 -22.82 20.33
N VAL A 392 9.87 -24.12 20.35
CA VAL A 392 9.59 -25.00 21.52
C VAL A 392 10.87 -25.74 21.88
N PRO A 393 11.53 -25.41 23.01
CA PRO A 393 11.19 -24.35 23.98
C PRO A 393 11.37 -22.94 23.41
N PRO A 394 10.72 -21.90 24.02
CA PRO A 394 10.87 -20.53 23.62
C PRO A 394 12.32 -20.05 23.55
N LYS A 395 12.65 -19.22 22.57
CA LYS A 395 13.96 -18.58 22.40
C LYS A 395 13.79 -17.08 22.41
N ARG A 396 14.88 -16.34 22.66
CA ARG A 396 14.91 -14.90 22.48
C ARG A 396 14.65 -14.56 21.01
N VAL A 397 13.70 -13.65 20.73
CA VAL A 397 13.28 -13.26 19.40
C VAL A 397 13.53 -11.76 19.21
N ARG A 398 14.03 -11.37 18.03
CA ARG A 398 14.27 -9.99 17.61
C ARG A 398 13.53 -9.69 16.32
N ALA A 399 13.60 -8.43 15.89
CA ALA A 399 13.06 -8.02 14.61
C ALA A 399 13.77 -8.74 13.44
N GLY A 400 12.98 -9.15 12.44
CA GLY A 400 13.50 -9.73 11.21
C GLY A 400 12.43 -10.32 10.30
N PRO A 401 12.82 -10.64 9.04
CA PRO A 401 11.89 -11.04 7.99
C PRO A 401 11.57 -12.55 7.97
N ARG A 402 12.09 -13.34 8.90
CA ARG A 402 11.82 -14.79 8.93
C ARG A 402 10.60 -15.08 9.81
N SER A 403 9.99 -16.23 9.61
CA SER A 403 8.82 -16.65 10.39
C SER A 403 9.08 -16.80 11.89
N GLU A 404 10.32 -17.11 12.27
CA GLU A 404 10.77 -17.22 13.66
C GLU A 404 11.23 -15.89 14.28
N ASP A 405 11.43 -14.85 13.47
CA ASP A 405 11.67 -13.48 13.92
C ASP A 405 10.32 -12.80 14.22
N GLU A 406 10.30 -11.53 14.59
CA GLU A 406 9.07 -10.75 14.81
C GLU A 406 9.08 -9.42 14.06
N MET A 407 7.87 -8.90 13.82
CA MET A 407 7.62 -7.56 13.33
C MET A 407 6.44 -6.94 14.10
N GLY A 408 6.33 -5.60 14.06
CA GLY A 408 5.24 -4.90 14.69
C GLY A 408 4.83 -3.65 13.94
N HIS A 409 3.87 -3.80 13.01
CA HIS A 409 3.48 -2.70 12.13
C HIS A 409 1.98 -2.45 12.15
N VAL A 410 1.60 -1.18 12.08
CA VAL A 410 0.25 -0.76 11.72
C VAL A 410 0.35 0.24 10.57
N TRP A 411 -0.31 -0.08 9.48
CA TRP A 411 -0.38 0.75 8.30
C TRP A 411 -1.75 1.40 8.18
N LEU A 412 -1.79 2.69 7.89
CA LEU A 412 -3.01 3.43 7.59
C LEU A 412 -2.97 3.88 6.14
N GLN A 413 -3.97 3.55 5.35
CA GLN A 413 -4.19 4.21 4.06
C GLN A 413 -4.97 5.49 4.33
N VAL A 414 -4.37 6.61 4.01
CA VAL A 414 -4.96 7.93 4.26
C VAL A 414 -5.09 8.73 2.99
N LEU A 415 -6.13 9.54 2.92
CA LEU A 415 -6.30 10.57 1.91
C LEU A 415 -6.11 11.93 2.59
N PRO A 416 -5.00 12.63 2.34
CA PRO A 416 -4.76 13.93 2.95
C PRO A 416 -5.63 15.01 2.29
N SER A 417 -6.09 15.95 3.11
CA SER A 417 -6.87 17.11 2.65
C SER A 417 -5.96 18.13 1.98
N LYS A 418 -6.36 18.60 0.80
CA LYS A 418 -5.63 19.66 0.08
C LYS A 418 -6.04 21.02 0.64
N GLU A 419 -5.20 21.60 1.50
CA GLU A 419 -5.43 22.91 2.13
C GLU A 419 -4.60 24.03 1.49
N THR A 420 -3.57 23.66 0.70
CA THR A 420 -2.64 24.59 0.02
C THR A 420 -2.38 24.13 -1.41
N GLU A 421 -1.63 24.91 -2.18
CA GLU A 421 -1.17 24.51 -3.53
C GLU A 421 -0.12 23.39 -3.48
N GLU A 422 0.64 23.27 -2.39
CA GLU A 422 1.60 22.17 -2.20
C GLU A 422 0.85 20.85 -2.01
N ASP A 423 1.41 19.77 -2.57
CA ASP A 423 0.89 18.42 -2.34
C ASP A 423 0.98 18.06 -0.83
N PRO A 424 -0.14 17.85 -0.13
CA PRO A 424 -0.14 17.61 1.31
C PRO A 424 0.57 16.32 1.72
N ARG A 425 0.81 15.39 0.78
CA ARG A 425 1.58 14.16 1.01
C ARG A 425 3.03 14.46 1.37
N ILE A 426 3.58 15.56 0.86
CA ILE A 426 4.95 16.02 1.17
C ILE A 426 5.11 16.29 2.66
N ASN A 427 4.11 16.92 3.29
CA ASN A 427 4.14 17.18 4.75
C ASN A 427 4.09 15.88 5.56
N LEU A 428 3.26 14.92 5.14
CA LEU A 428 3.16 13.62 5.80
C LEU A 428 4.45 12.81 5.64
N GLN A 429 5.07 12.83 4.46
CA GLN A 429 6.35 12.17 4.21
C GLN A 429 7.44 12.75 5.11
N GLU A 430 7.54 14.09 5.20
CA GLU A 430 8.50 14.72 6.08
C GLU A 430 8.30 14.30 7.54
N ALA A 431 7.05 14.32 8.03
CA ALA A 431 6.73 13.90 9.39
C ALA A 431 7.11 12.43 9.66
N LEU A 432 6.83 11.53 8.71
CA LEU A 432 7.21 10.12 8.81
C LEU A 432 8.73 9.94 8.85
N MET A 433 9.48 10.61 7.97
CA MET A 433 10.95 10.50 7.93
C MET A 433 11.56 11.06 9.22
N ARG A 434 11.10 12.21 9.70
CA ARG A 434 11.56 12.78 10.98
C ARG A 434 11.26 11.84 12.15
N ARG A 435 10.04 11.29 12.22
CA ARG A 435 9.68 10.31 13.25
C ARG A 435 10.56 9.06 13.20
N ARG A 436 10.87 8.59 11.98
CA ARG A 436 11.78 7.45 11.79
C ARG A 436 13.19 7.77 12.29
N LEU A 437 13.70 8.98 12.02
CA LEU A 437 15.03 9.41 12.49
C LEU A 437 15.09 9.61 14.01
N GLU A 438 13.98 9.93 14.69
CA GLU A 438 13.92 9.94 16.16
C GLU A 438 14.15 8.52 16.73
N LYS A 439 13.65 7.48 16.07
CA LYS A 439 13.83 6.07 16.47
C LYS A 439 15.18 5.50 16.00
N TYR A 440 15.59 5.86 14.80
CA TYR A 440 16.77 5.34 14.10
C TYR A 440 17.61 6.48 13.53
N PRO A 441 18.45 7.14 14.36
CA PRO A 441 19.19 8.33 13.93
C PRO A 441 20.16 8.13 12.75
N GLY A 442 20.53 6.89 12.43
CA GLY A 442 21.38 6.54 11.29
C GLY A 442 20.64 5.86 10.15
N ASP A 443 19.31 5.96 10.08
CA ASP A 443 18.54 5.30 9.03
C ASP A 443 18.81 5.91 7.65
N PHE A 444 19.44 5.13 6.78
CA PHE A 444 19.80 5.52 5.43
C PHE A 444 18.59 5.99 4.61
N VAL A 445 17.49 5.20 4.67
CA VAL A 445 16.30 5.47 3.85
C VAL A 445 15.63 6.77 4.27
N ALA A 446 15.52 7.01 5.58
CA ALA A 446 14.91 8.22 6.10
C ALA A 446 15.73 9.47 5.74
N HIS A 447 17.06 9.43 5.94
CA HIS A 447 17.93 10.55 5.54
C HIS A 447 17.91 10.80 4.03
N SER A 448 18.03 9.76 3.20
CA SER A 448 18.00 9.90 1.74
C SER A 448 16.69 10.51 1.26
N ASN A 449 15.54 9.98 1.74
CA ASN A 449 14.22 10.49 1.36
C ASN A 449 13.96 11.91 1.86
N LEU A 450 14.36 12.21 3.09
CA LEU A 450 14.26 13.57 3.63
C LEU A 450 15.13 14.55 2.82
N GLY A 451 16.33 14.15 2.43
CA GLY A 451 17.20 14.94 1.57
C GLY A 451 16.52 15.28 0.23
N HIS A 452 15.94 14.32 -0.45
CA HIS A 452 15.21 14.55 -1.71
C HIS A 452 14.01 15.49 -1.52
N LEU A 453 13.24 15.29 -0.45
CA LEU A 453 12.10 16.13 -0.11
C LEU A 453 12.53 17.58 0.17
N LEU A 454 13.62 17.78 0.89
CA LEU A 454 14.17 19.10 1.20
C LEU A 454 14.70 19.81 -0.07
N VAL A 455 15.26 19.07 -1.04
CA VAL A 455 15.61 19.63 -2.37
C VAL A 455 14.36 20.17 -3.07
N THR A 456 13.27 19.42 -3.08
CA THR A 456 11.98 19.87 -3.66
C THR A 456 11.48 21.16 -2.99
N ARG A 457 11.68 21.29 -1.67
CA ARG A 457 11.34 22.49 -0.88
C ARG A 457 12.40 23.60 -0.95
N LYS A 458 13.43 23.45 -1.78
CA LYS A 458 14.55 24.41 -1.92
C LYS A 458 15.32 24.66 -0.61
N LYS A 459 15.26 23.73 0.34
CA LYS A 459 16.01 23.74 1.60
C LYS A 459 17.36 23.02 1.43
N TYR A 460 18.18 23.52 0.53
CA TYR A 460 19.35 22.79 0.03
C TYR A 460 20.39 22.47 1.11
N ARG A 461 20.62 23.37 2.09
CA ARG A 461 21.59 23.13 3.18
C ARG A 461 21.17 22.00 4.09
N GLU A 462 19.86 21.94 4.42
CA GLU A 462 19.31 20.83 5.20
C GLU A 462 19.42 19.53 4.39
N ALA A 463 19.10 19.56 3.09
CA ALA A 463 19.21 18.41 2.20
C ALA A 463 20.64 17.86 2.12
N ILE A 464 21.64 18.73 2.01
CA ILE A 464 23.07 18.34 2.01
C ILE A 464 23.41 17.58 3.29
N ALA A 465 22.99 18.09 4.47
CA ALA A 465 23.26 17.45 5.75
C ALA A 465 22.64 16.05 5.83
N ASP A 466 21.39 15.90 5.36
CA ASP A 466 20.72 14.61 5.35
C ASP A 466 21.36 13.60 4.37
N PHE A 467 21.72 14.02 3.15
CA PHE A 467 22.45 13.15 2.23
C PHE A 467 23.83 12.75 2.76
N GLU A 468 24.55 13.64 3.44
CA GLU A 468 25.81 13.32 4.09
C GLU A 468 25.63 12.28 5.20
N GLN A 469 24.54 12.35 5.98
CA GLN A 469 24.19 11.33 6.96
C GLN A 469 23.86 9.98 6.29
N ALA A 470 23.05 9.99 5.22
CA ALA A 470 22.76 8.79 4.45
C ALA A 470 24.04 8.13 3.95
N LEU A 471 24.97 8.90 3.40
CA LEU A 471 26.25 8.41 2.87
C LEU A 471 27.24 7.93 3.94
N ARG A 472 27.08 8.31 5.21
CA ARG A 472 27.84 7.68 6.32
C ARG A 472 27.41 6.25 6.56
N THR A 473 26.13 5.95 6.36
CA THR A 473 25.56 4.60 6.56
C THR A 473 25.76 3.73 5.32
N ASP A 474 25.53 4.28 4.12
CA ASP A 474 25.78 3.60 2.84
C ASP A 474 26.62 4.49 1.90
N PRO A 475 27.95 4.43 1.99
CA PRO A 475 28.84 5.21 1.13
C PRO A 475 28.75 4.85 -0.36
N ALA A 476 28.16 3.68 -0.70
CA ALA A 476 28.08 3.19 -2.07
C ALA A 476 26.73 3.53 -2.75
N SER A 477 25.87 4.33 -2.12
CA SER A 477 24.60 4.73 -2.72
C SER A 477 24.81 5.79 -3.83
N ALA A 478 24.66 5.37 -5.08
CA ALA A 478 24.67 6.27 -6.24
C ALA A 478 23.54 7.30 -6.16
N THR A 479 22.35 6.89 -5.69
CA THR A 479 21.18 7.77 -5.57
C THR A 479 21.38 8.87 -4.53
N ALA A 480 21.89 8.54 -3.34
CA ALA A 480 22.16 9.55 -2.31
C ALA A 480 23.27 10.54 -2.77
N ARG A 481 24.31 10.04 -3.46
CA ARG A 481 25.33 10.91 -4.07
C ARG A 481 24.77 11.80 -5.17
N SER A 482 23.88 11.27 -6.01
CA SER A 482 23.19 12.07 -7.03
C SER A 482 22.34 13.17 -6.41
N GLY A 483 21.61 12.86 -5.33
CA GLY A 483 20.83 13.83 -4.55
C GLY A 483 21.72 14.91 -3.90
N LEU A 484 22.83 14.50 -3.28
CA LEU A 484 23.82 15.41 -2.71
C LEU A 484 24.39 16.35 -3.79
N GLY A 485 24.77 15.80 -4.96
CA GLY A 485 25.27 16.58 -6.08
C GLY A 485 24.25 17.61 -6.60
N ALA A 486 22.97 17.22 -6.68
CA ALA A 486 21.90 18.14 -7.07
C ALA A 486 21.72 19.28 -6.04
N ALA A 487 21.75 18.97 -4.74
CA ALA A 487 21.64 19.96 -3.66
C ALA A 487 22.85 20.91 -3.64
N LEU A 488 24.07 20.39 -3.81
CA LEU A 488 25.30 21.16 -3.90
C LEU A 488 25.28 22.11 -5.10
N LEU A 489 24.80 21.64 -6.25
CA LEU A 489 24.65 22.48 -7.45
C LEU A 489 23.71 23.66 -7.20
N ALA A 490 22.57 23.38 -6.56
CA ALA A 490 21.57 24.40 -6.21
C ALA A 490 22.08 25.43 -5.18
N GLU A 491 23.02 25.05 -4.29
CA GLU A 491 23.76 25.95 -3.38
C GLU A 491 24.91 26.69 -4.07
N GLY A 492 25.16 26.44 -5.37
CA GLY A 492 26.27 27.07 -6.13
C GLY A 492 27.62 26.40 -5.92
N ARG A 493 27.72 25.27 -5.23
CA ARG A 493 28.96 24.51 -4.99
C ARG A 493 29.24 23.57 -6.18
N VAL A 494 29.51 24.21 -7.35
CA VAL A 494 29.54 23.49 -8.64
C VAL A 494 30.61 22.40 -8.69
N ASP A 495 31.84 22.67 -8.20
CA ASP A 495 32.93 21.68 -8.24
C ASP A 495 32.66 20.47 -7.31
N ASP A 496 32.07 20.72 -6.15
CA ASP A 496 31.66 19.66 -5.25
C ASP A 496 30.54 18.80 -5.87
N ALA A 497 29.57 19.44 -6.54
CA ALA A 497 28.50 18.74 -7.27
C ALA A 497 29.07 17.84 -8.37
N ILE A 498 30.01 18.33 -9.19
CA ILE A 498 30.65 17.52 -10.24
C ILE A 498 31.36 16.31 -9.64
N ARG A 499 32.05 16.46 -8.51
CA ARG A 499 32.73 15.36 -7.83
C ARG A 499 31.73 14.27 -7.36
N GLU A 500 30.68 14.67 -6.64
CA GLU A 500 29.70 13.73 -6.11
C GLU A 500 28.89 13.04 -7.23
N LEU A 501 28.52 13.77 -8.29
CA LEU A 501 27.83 13.22 -9.45
C LEU A 501 28.72 12.28 -10.27
N GLY A 502 30.00 12.60 -10.39
CA GLY A 502 31.00 11.73 -11.02
C GLY A 502 31.15 10.40 -10.24
N GLU A 503 31.20 10.49 -8.92
CA GLU A 503 31.26 9.29 -8.07
C GLU A 503 29.95 8.48 -8.12
N ALA A 504 28.78 9.14 -8.18
CA ALA A 504 27.51 8.45 -8.39
C ALA A 504 27.53 7.63 -9.69
N LEU A 505 28.05 8.19 -10.79
CA LEU A 505 28.16 7.50 -12.08
C LEU A 505 29.26 6.44 -12.11
N ARG A 506 30.29 6.55 -11.27
CA ARG A 506 31.26 5.48 -11.09
C ARG A 506 30.64 4.26 -10.41
N LEU A 507 29.74 4.49 -9.44
CA LEU A 507 29.04 3.43 -8.70
C LEU A 507 27.90 2.82 -9.54
N ASP A 508 27.15 3.64 -10.25
CA ASP A 508 26.07 3.26 -11.15
C ASP A 508 26.17 4.00 -12.47
N PRO A 509 26.85 3.42 -13.49
CA PRO A 509 27.02 4.04 -14.80
C PRO A 509 25.71 4.32 -15.55
N ASP A 510 24.62 3.67 -15.19
CA ASP A 510 23.31 3.82 -15.84
C ASP A 510 22.37 4.77 -15.11
N HIS A 511 22.85 5.46 -14.08
CA HIS A 511 22.05 6.39 -13.28
C HIS A 511 21.72 7.68 -14.05
N LEU A 512 20.62 7.68 -14.81
CA LEU A 512 20.24 8.78 -15.72
C LEU A 512 20.12 10.13 -15.02
N ASN A 513 19.51 10.20 -13.83
CA ASN A 513 19.36 11.47 -13.09
C ASN A 513 20.73 12.06 -12.68
N ALA A 514 21.70 11.21 -12.32
CA ALA A 514 23.06 11.68 -12.04
C ALA A 514 23.70 12.27 -13.29
N ARG A 515 23.50 11.67 -14.49
CA ARG A 515 24.00 12.22 -15.76
C ARG A 515 23.39 13.57 -16.10
N VAL A 516 22.07 13.71 -15.96
CA VAL A 516 21.39 15.00 -16.20
C VAL A 516 21.92 16.07 -15.25
N ASN A 517 22.05 15.75 -13.96
CA ASN A 517 22.57 16.70 -12.97
C ASN A 517 24.05 17.03 -13.21
N LEU A 518 24.87 16.05 -13.61
CA LEU A 518 26.28 16.30 -14.00
C LEU A 518 26.34 17.21 -15.21
N ALA A 519 25.53 17.01 -16.22
CA ALA A 519 25.45 17.86 -17.39
C ALA A 519 25.10 19.31 -17.01
N ARG A 520 24.12 19.50 -16.10
CA ARG A 520 23.75 20.82 -15.57
C ARG A 520 24.93 21.48 -14.84
N ALA A 521 25.64 20.71 -14.00
CA ALA A 521 26.82 21.22 -13.28
C ALA A 521 27.96 21.59 -14.24
N LEU A 522 28.25 20.76 -15.26
CA LEU A 522 29.24 21.05 -16.30
C LEU A 522 28.84 22.27 -17.12
N GLY A 523 27.59 22.40 -17.51
CA GLY A 523 27.05 23.58 -18.20
C GLY A 523 27.21 24.86 -17.38
N THR A 524 26.94 24.82 -16.07
CA THR A 524 27.14 25.92 -15.13
C THR A 524 28.61 26.29 -15.03
N LYS A 525 29.52 25.32 -15.11
CA LYS A 525 31.00 25.54 -15.12
C LYS A 525 31.50 26.04 -16.46
N GLY A 526 30.70 26.00 -17.53
CA GLY A 526 31.07 26.39 -18.89
C GLY A 526 31.59 25.24 -19.77
N ASP A 527 31.65 24.02 -19.28
CA ASP A 527 31.99 22.84 -20.09
C ASP A 527 30.74 22.34 -20.87
N LEU A 528 30.39 23.12 -21.91
CA LEU A 528 29.24 22.82 -22.75
C LEU A 528 29.39 21.49 -23.51
N LYS A 529 30.64 21.15 -23.92
CA LYS A 529 30.92 19.87 -24.61
C LYS A 529 30.73 18.66 -23.68
N GLY A 530 31.19 18.78 -22.44
CA GLY A 530 30.95 17.76 -21.42
C GLY A 530 29.46 17.58 -21.15
N ALA A 531 28.73 18.68 -20.97
CA ALA A 531 27.30 18.66 -20.77
C ALA A 531 26.55 17.98 -21.93
N ALA A 532 26.86 18.34 -23.19
CA ALA A 532 26.25 17.74 -24.38
C ALA A 532 26.49 16.23 -24.44
N ARG A 533 27.70 15.77 -24.11
CA ARG A 533 28.02 14.32 -24.11
C ARG A 533 27.16 13.54 -23.11
N GLU A 534 27.05 14.05 -21.87
CA GLU A 534 26.24 13.36 -20.85
C GLU A 534 24.76 13.33 -21.21
N LEU A 535 24.16 14.43 -21.68
CA LEU A 535 22.77 14.50 -22.12
C LEU A 535 22.50 13.62 -23.35
N SER A 536 23.42 13.61 -24.32
CA SER A 536 23.29 12.70 -25.49
C SER A 536 23.30 11.23 -25.06
N THR A 537 24.03 10.89 -24.00
CA THR A 537 24.03 9.52 -23.44
C THR A 537 22.68 9.18 -22.82
N VAL A 538 22.05 10.13 -22.10
CA VAL A 538 20.70 9.96 -21.57
C VAL A 538 19.70 9.73 -22.70
N LEU A 539 19.71 10.58 -23.75
CA LEU A 539 18.76 10.49 -24.86
C LEU A 539 18.92 9.23 -25.72
N LYS A 540 20.12 8.62 -25.75
CA LYS A 540 20.32 7.30 -26.39
C LYS A 540 19.59 6.19 -25.64
N GLN A 541 19.51 6.26 -24.32
CA GLN A 541 18.83 5.26 -23.49
C GLN A 541 17.33 5.57 -23.33
N LYS A 542 17.00 6.86 -23.21
CA LYS A 542 15.63 7.35 -22.98
C LYS A 542 15.35 8.55 -23.87
N PRO A 543 14.99 8.33 -25.15
CA PRO A 543 14.75 9.42 -26.12
C PRO A 543 13.72 10.46 -25.68
N ALA A 544 12.70 10.05 -24.91
CA ALA A 544 11.64 10.88 -24.40
C ALA A 544 11.95 11.47 -22.99
N ASP A 545 13.23 11.64 -22.62
CA ASP A 545 13.60 12.29 -21.37
C ASP A 545 13.54 13.82 -21.53
N VAL A 546 12.54 14.45 -20.90
CA VAL A 546 12.26 15.89 -21.04
C VAL A 546 13.43 16.73 -20.53
N ASP A 547 14.00 16.38 -19.37
CA ASP A 547 15.10 17.15 -18.77
C ASP A 547 16.36 17.10 -19.65
N ALA A 548 16.63 15.94 -20.26
CA ALA A 548 17.75 15.79 -21.18
C ALA A 548 17.51 16.54 -22.51
N GLN A 549 16.28 16.52 -23.04
CA GLN A 549 15.90 17.29 -24.23
C GLN A 549 16.07 18.81 -23.97
N VAL A 550 15.49 19.32 -22.89
CA VAL A 550 15.65 20.74 -22.49
C VAL A 550 17.11 21.07 -22.26
N GLY A 551 17.84 20.23 -21.53
CA GLY A 551 19.26 20.45 -21.22
C GLY A 551 20.12 20.55 -22.49
N LEU A 552 19.95 19.63 -23.45
CA LEU A 552 20.70 19.62 -24.69
C LEU A 552 20.33 20.82 -25.59
N GLY A 553 19.04 21.16 -25.64
CA GLY A 553 18.55 22.37 -26.30
C GLY A 553 19.20 23.63 -25.72
N LEU A 554 19.34 23.76 -24.39
CA LEU A 554 20.01 24.87 -23.73
C LEU A 554 21.53 24.89 -24.01
N VAL A 555 22.18 23.74 -24.06
CA VAL A 555 23.61 23.66 -24.42
C VAL A 555 23.83 24.18 -25.83
N TYR A 556 23.06 23.72 -26.81
CA TYR A 556 23.19 24.21 -28.19
C TYR A 556 22.79 25.69 -28.32
N PHE A 557 21.80 26.15 -27.57
CA PHE A 557 21.45 27.58 -27.51
C PHE A 557 22.62 28.44 -27.02
N ASN A 558 23.30 28.02 -25.97
CA ASN A 558 24.45 28.72 -25.42
C ASN A 558 25.69 28.67 -26.33
N GLU A 559 25.81 27.64 -27.18
CA GLU A 559 26.82 27.57 -28.25
C GLU A 559 26.42 28.37 -29.52
N HIS A 560 25.26 29.07 -29.51
CA HIS A 560 24.68 29.79 -30.66
C HIS A 560 24.31 28.86 -31.83
N ARG A 561 24.15 27.58 -31.60
CA ARG A 561 23.72 26.53 -32.56
C ARG A 561 22.22 26.38 -32.54
N TYR A 562 21.51 27.40 -32.97
CA TYR A 562 20.05 27.50 -32.82
C TYR A 562 19.28 26.46 -33.64
N ASP A 563 19.82 26.11 -34.84
CA ASP A 563 19.24 25.06 -35.72
C ASP A 563 19.23 23.70 -35.03
N GLU A 564 20.23 23.42 -34.22
CA GLU A 564 20.36 22.17 -33.47
C GLU A 564 19.57 22.21 -32.14
N ALA A 565 19.41 23.39 -31.54
CA ALA A 565 18.62 23.56 -30.32
C ALA A 565 17.12 23.39 -30.55
N LEU A 566 16.59 23.85 -31.71
CA LEU A 566 15.18 23.89 -32.01
C LEU A 566 14.47 22.52 -31.91
N PRO A 567 14.96 21.43 -32.55
CA PRO A 567 14.30 20.13 -32.47
C PRO A 567 14.19 19.58 -31.05
N HIS A 568 15.16 19.85 -30.17
CA HIS A 568 15.11 19.42 -28.78
C HIS A 568 14.02 20.12 -27.98
N PHE A 569 13.84 21.43 -28.16
CA PHE A 569 12.73 22.14 -27.52
C PHE A 569 11.37 21.81 -28.12
N GLN A 570 11.30 21.50 -29.42
CA GLN A 570 10.08 20.99 -30.05
C GLN A 570 9.66 19.65 -29.43
N GLU A 571 10.58 18.73 -29.29
CA GLU A 571 10.33 17.42 -28.65
C GLU A 571 9.94 17.58 -27.18
N ALA A 572 10.66 18.42 -26.42
CA ALA A 572 10.32 18.72 -25.04
C ALA A 572 8.90 19.29 -24.88
N ALA A 573 8.49 20.19 -25.78
CA ALA A 573 7.16 20.81 -25.79
C ALA A 573 6.04 19.80 -26.15
N VAL A 574 6.34 18.79 -26.96
CA VAL A 574 5.41 17.68 -27.26
C VAL A 574 5.29 16.76 -26.04
N LEU A 575 6.40 16.44 -25.38
CA LEU A 575 6.43 15.56 -24.21
C LEU A 575 5.79 16.20 -22.97
N LYS A 576 5.91 17.52 -22.81
CA LYS A 576 5.39 18.27 -21.65
C LYS A 576 4.76 19.60 -22.08
N PRO A 577 3.60 19.55 -22.73
CA PRO A 577 2.93 20.75 -23.27
C PRO A 577 2.44 21.73 -22.19
N GLU A 578 2.29 21.27 -20.95
CA GLU A 578 1.88 22.06 -19.78
C GLU A 578 3.04 22.73 -19.03
N ASP A 579 4.22 22.83 -19.64
CA ASP A 579 5.37 23.52 -19.04
C ASP A 579 5.58 24.89 -19.72
N ALA A 580 5.32 25.96 -18.97
CA ALA A 580 5.37 27.33 -19.49
C ALA A 580 6.80 27.77 -19.86
N ASP A 581 7.83 27.29 -19.16
CA ASP A 581 9.24 27.60 -19.47
C ASP A 581 9.67 26.93 -20.76
N ILE A 582 9.31 25.65 -20.98
CA ILE A 582 9.59 24.93 -22.23
C ILE A 582 8.92 25.63 -23.42
N GLN A 583 7.64 25.99 -23.31
CA GLN A 583 6.92 26.71 -24.34
C GLN A 583 7.53 28.10 -24.61
N THR A 584 8.00 28.78 -23.57
CA THR A 584 8.67 30.08 -23.70
C THR A 584 10.01 29.94 -24.44
N ASN A 585 10.84 28.96 -24.08
CA ASN A 585 12.12 28.70 -24.72
C ASN A 585 11.96 28.32 -26.20
N LEU A 586 10.96 27.47 -26.52
CA LEU A 586 10.59 27.15 -27.88
C LEU A 586 10.20 28.41 -28.65
N GLY A 587 9.36 29.27 -28.07
CA GLY A 587 8.93 30.53 -28.68
C GLY A 587 10.10 31.48 -28.98
N VAL A 588 11.08 31.55 -28.07
CA VAL A 588 12.31 32.35 -28.29
C VAL A 588 13.11 31.84 -29.49
N LEU A 589 13.34 30.52 -29.57
CA LEU A 589 14.06 29.93 -30.72
C LEU A 589 13.32 30.13 -32.04
N LEU A 590 12.01 29.91 -32.08
CA LEU A 590 11.19 30.14 -33.28
C LEU A 590 11.26 31.60 -33.74
N ALA A 591 11.23 32.54 -32.79
CA ALA A 591 11.38 33.96 -33.12
C ALA A 591 12.78 34.29 -33.69
N MET A 592 13.86 33.67 -33.18
CA MET A 592 15.21 33.80 -33.69
C MET A 592 15.36 33.21 -35.09
N HIS A 593 14.63 32.13 -35.42
CA HIS A 593 14.54 31.59 -36.77
C HIS A 593 13.62 32.39 -37.69
N GLY A 594 13.00 33.46 -37.20
CA GLY A 594 12.14 34.34 -37.98
C GLY A 594 10.71 33.86 -38.17
N ASP A 595 10.34 32.69 -37.58
CA ASP A 595 8.96 32.20 -37.57
C ASP A 595 8.16 32.85 -36.45
N LEU A 596 7.88 34.13 -36.63
CA LEU A 596 7.10 34.93 -35.66
C LEU A 596 5.69 34.36 -35.40
N PRO A 597 4.94 33.84 -36.40
CA PRO A 597 3.65 33.23 -36.13
C PRO A 597 3.72 32.00 -35.21
N ALA A 598 4.69 31.11 -35.40
CA ALA A 598 4.88 29.96 -34.51
C ALA A 598 5.37 30.38 -33.11
N ALA A 599 6.27 31.36 -33.04
CA ALA A 599 6.72 31.91 -31.77
C ALA A 599 5.59 32.52 -30.94
N ILE A 600 4.69 33.25 -31.55
CA ILE A 600 3.48 33.82 -30.92
C ILE A 600 2.63 32.69 -30.33
N ARG A 601 2.35 31.64 -31.11
CA ARG A 601 1.59 30.47 -30.59
C ARG A 601 2.25 29.81 -29.38
N ALA A 602 3.56 29.65 -29.40
CA ALA A 602 4.28 29.07 -28.28
C ALA A 602 4.21 29.96 -27.01
N PHE A 603 4.36 31.27 -27.14
CA PHE A 603 4.19 32.20 -26.01
C PHE A 603 2.75 32.24 -25.49
N GLU A 604 1.76 32.15 -26.36
CA GLU A 604 0.34 32.04 -25.97
C GLU A 604 0.07 30.73 -25.24
N ALA A 605 0.69 29.62 -25.68
CA ALA A 605 0.61 28.34 -24.97
C ALA A 605 1.23 28.45 -23.57
N ALA A 606 2.40 29.08 -23.43
CA ALA A 606 3.01 29.35 -22.12
C ALA A 606 2.09 30.14 -21.20
N LEU A 607 1.46 31.20 -21.70
CA LEU A 607 0.55 32.06 -20.93
C LEU A 607 -0.82 31.40 -20.63
N LYS A 608 -1.19 30.39 -21.41
CA LYS A 608 -2.37 29.56 -21.09
C LYS A 608 -2.09 28.65 -19.89
N VAL A 609 -0.86 28.17 -19.76
CA VAL A 609 -0.40 27.36 -18.62
C VAL A 609 -0.19 28.24 -17.38
N ASP A 610 0.63 29.30 -17.52
CA ASP A 610 0.87 30.29 -16.47
C ASP A 610 0.52 31.70 -16.97
N PRO A 611 -0.68 32.20 -16.66
CA PRO A 611 -1.10 33.56 -17.04
C PRO A 611 -0.18 34.67 -16.49
N ASN A 612 0.61 34.41 -15.46
CA ASN A 612 1.51 35.37 -14.82
C ASN A 612 2.97 35.27 -15.30
N HIS A 613 3.26 34.38 -16.26
CA HIS A 613 4.62 34.18 -16.78
C HIS A 613 5.17 35.45 -17.47
N GLY A 614 5.95 36.23 -16.71
CA GLY A 614 6.40 37.58 -17.14
C GLY A 614 7.26 37.57 -18.41
N THR A 615 8.16 36.59 -18.55
CA THR A 615 9.07 36.41 -19.69
C THR A 615 8.27 36.11 -20.97
N ALA A 616 7.34 35.13 -20.92
CA ALA A 616 6.50 34.82 -22.07
C ALA A 616 5.67 36.02 -22.53
N ARG A 617 5.06 36.76 -21.59
CA ARG A 617 4.30 37.98 -21.88
C ARG A 617 5.13 39.06 -22.54
N SER A 618 6.40 39.24 -22.10
CA SER A 618 7.30 40.19 -22.67
C SER A 618 7.67 39.83 -24.12
N TYR A 619 8.06 38.58 -24.35
CA TYR A 619 8.42 38.11 -25.69
C TYR A 619 7.24 38.06 -26.64
N LEU A 620 6.03 37.71 -26.18
CA LEU A 620 4.80 37.73 -26.97
C LEU A 620 4.56 39.13 -27.55
N ARG A 621 4.63 40.19 -26.70
CA ARG A 621 4.46 41.59 -27.16
C ARG A 621 5.51 41.97 -28.21
N ARG A 622 6.76 41.59 -28.01
CA ARG A 622 7.85 41.86 -28.96
C ARG A 622 7.66 41.15 -30.29
N ALA A 623 7.23 39.88 -30.26
CA ALA A 623 6.96 39.09 -31.47
C ALA A 623 5.76 39.67 -32.26
N GLN A 624 4.69 40.05 -31.56
CA GLN A 624 3.52 40.70 -32.20
C GLN A 624 3.85 42.04 -32.84
N ALA A 625 4.64 42.87 -32.14
CA ALA A 625 5.12 44.16 -32.72
C ALA A 625 5.98 43.94 -33.98
N ALA A 626 6.92 42.97 -33.93
CA ALA A 626 7.79 42.65 -35.08
C ALA A 626 6.99 42.07 -36.26
N LEU A 627 5.91 41.30 -36.00
CA LEU A 627 5.03 40.82 -37.06
C LEU A 627 4.18 41.94 -37.68
N GLY A 628 3.71 42.91 -36.88
CA GLY A 628 2.96 44.08 -37.34
C GLY A 628 3.78 45.06 -38.18
N THR A 629 5.09 45.16 -37.95
CA THR A 629 5.99 46.01 -38.73
C THR A 629 6.46 45.36 -40.05
N LYS A 630 6.26 44.03 -40.22
CA LYS A 630 6.56 43.31 -41.48
C LYS A 630 5.37 43.28 -42.46
N ARG A 631 4.17 43.75 -42.04
CA ARG A 631 3.00 43.99 -42.89
C ARG A 631 2.99 45.46 -43.34
#